data_a8f28ab3f3aade6fc1f8d8c27400fa75
#
_entry.id   a8f28ab3f3aade6fc1f8d8c27400fa75
#
_cell.length_a   1.000
_cell.length_b   1.000
_cell.length_c   1.000
_cell.angle_alpha   90.00
_cell.angle_beta   90.00
_cell.angle_gamma   90.00
#
_symmetry.space_group_name_H-M   'P 1'
#
loop_
_entity.id
_entity.type
_entity.pdbx_description
1 polymer ?
#
loop_
_entity_poly.entity_id
_entity_poly.type
_entity_poly.pdbx_seq_one_letter_code
_entity_poly.pdbx_strand_id
1 'polypeptide(L)'
;MGDSNWFPFLRNARFFKGLDDDDIRLVASACAEEEREPGDVIFAEGAMADRFYIVIEGQVEVWKDYDDDKPDLLAVHGPGRFFGEMALIDELPRSATVVAKERTRLLYLYRDDFRRLIKERSSIALSVMTAISYMVRKANESYVERLRKRNAELEKACAQLEGAQAERLRNERLSTLGRFSSLILHDIRNPLSNLKGQLQLMELAPEDAEKMKSRIATSLSEVGRLERLANEFL
;
A
#
# COMPACT_ATOMS: atom_id res chain seq x y z
N MET A 1 7.32 -26.08 44.44
CA MET A 1 7.85 -27.32 43.83
C MET A 1 6.77 -27.78 42.87
N GLY A 2 6.72 -27.18 41.71
CA GLY A 2 5.77 -27.52 40.65
C GLY A 2 6.46 -28.43 39.66
N ASP A 3 6.13 -29.72 39.72
CA ASP A 3 6.59 -30.71 38.76
C ASP A 3 6.19 -30.24 37.36
N SER A 4 7.17 -30.16 36.55
CA SER A 4 7.27 -29.71 35.16
C SER A 4 6.21 -30.31 34.23
N ASN A 5 4.99 -29.82 34.36
CA ASN A 5 3.90 -30.15 33.43
C ASN A 5 4.15 -29.56 32.00
N TRP A 6 5.23 -28.77 31.85
CA TRP A 6 5.57 -28.07 30.59
C TRP A 6 6.48 -28.88 29.67
N PHE A 7 7.06 -29.98 30.12
CA PHE A 7 7.96 -30.80 29.34
C PHE A 7 7.35 -31.27 27.99
N PRO A 8 6.12 -31.88 27.98
CA PRO A 8 5.53 -32.29 26.70
C PRO A 8 5.25 -31.14 25.76
N PHE A 9 4.90 -29.97 26.31
CA PHE A 9 4.63 -28.77 25.54
C PHE A 9 5.94 -28.19 24.93
N LEU A 10 6.97 -28.01 25.75
CA LEU A 10 8.26 -27.49 25.32
C LEU A 10 8.95 -28.41 24.32
N ARG A 11 8.84 -29.73 24.47
CA ARG A 11 9.36 -30.70 23.52
C ARG A 11 8.77 -30.59 22.14
N ASN A 12 7.50 -30.19 22.04
CA ASN A 12 6.82 -29.95 20.77
C ASN A 12 6.99 -28.50 20.25
N ALA A 13 7.47 -27.56 21.08
CA ALA A 13 7.71 -26.21 20.69
C ALA A 13 8.89 -26.15 19.72
N ARG A 14 8.68 -25.47 18.59
CA ARG A 14 9.67 -25.38 17.52
C ARG A 14 11.01 -24.77 17.97
N PHE A 15 10.95 -23.88 18.95
CA PHE A 15 12.11 -23.19 19.51
C PHE A 15 13.11 -24.15 20.15
N PHE A 16 12.63 -25.24 20.73
CA PHE A 16 13.44 -26.25 21.43
C PHE A 16 13.58 -27.57 20.65
N LYS A 17 13.24 -27.51 19.36
CA LYS A 17 13.36 -28.69 18.49
C LYS A 17 14.82 -29.14 18.36
N GLY A 18 15.08 -30.39 18.68
CA GLY A 18 16.43 -30.98 18.61
C GLY A 18 17.19 -30.98 19.93
N LEU A 19 16.61 -30.44 21.02
CA LEU A 19 17.13 -30.62 22.38
C LEU A 19 16.83 -32.05 22.89
N ASP A 20 17.70 -32.54 23.72
CA ASP A 20 17.44 -33.77 24.46
C ASP A 20 16.50 -33.54 25.64
N ASP A 21 16.07 -34.62 26.29
CA ASP A 21 15.08 -34.55 27.36
C ASP A 21 15.62 -33.82 28.60
N ASP A 22 16.93 -33.90 28.87
CA ASP A 22 17.55 -33.26 30.03
C ASP A 22 17.64 -31.75 29.83
N ASP A 23 17.98 -31.29 28.63
CA ASP A 23 17.99 -29.87 28.26
C ASP A 23 16.57 -29.29 28.32
N ILE A 24 15.56 -30.03 27.83
CA ILE A 24 14.15 -29.58 27.92
C ILE A 24 13.67 -29.48 29.37
N ARG A 25 14.03 -30.44 30.23
CA ARG A 25 13.71 -30.37 31.67
C ARG A 25 14.38 -29.17 32.32
N LEU A 26 15.62 -28.90 31.96
CA LEU A 26 16.36 -27.77 32.49
C LEU A 26 15.70 -26.42 32.09
N VAL A 27 15.28 -26.26 30.84
CA VAL A 27 14.52 -25.11 30.38
C VAL A 27 13.17 -25.05 31.12
N ALA A 28 12.44 -26.14 31.22
CA ALA A 28 11.15 -26.22 31.92
C ALA A 28 11.23 -25.75 33.37
N SER A 29 12.31 -26.13 34.08
CA SER A 29 12.52 -25.77 35.48
C SER A 29 12.81 -24.25 35.69
N ALA A 30 13.27 -23.54 34.63
CA ALA A 30 13.53 -22.12 34.65
C ALA A 30 12.34 -21.26 34.16
N CYS A 31 11.32 -21.92 33.56
CA CYS A 31 10.11 -21.22 33.12
C CYS A 31 9.14 -21.01 34.29
N ALA A 32 8.41 -19.90 34.21
CA ALA A 32 7.25 -19.62 35.04
C ALA A 32 6.02 -19.34 34.17
N GLU A 33 4.84 -19.45 34.76
CA GLU A 33 3.56 -19.27 34.07
C GLU A 33 2.89 -17.98 34.51
N GLU A 34 2.16 -17.34 33.58
CA GLU A 34 1.22 -16.28 33.89
C GLU A 34 -0.04 -16.39 33.01
N GLU A 35 -1.16 -15.89 33.54
CA GLU A 35 -2.41 -15.74 32.79
C GLU A 35 -2.67 -14.26 32.50
N ARG A 36 -3.31 -14.01 31.35
CA ARG A 36 -3.72 -12.69 30.88
C ARG A 36 -5.17 -12.72 30.40
N GLU A 37 -5.93 -11.72 30.79
CA GLU A 37 -7.29 -11.55 30.31
C GLU A 37 -7.31 -10.85 28.94
N PRO A 38 -8.42 -10.97 28.16
CA PRO A 38 -8.55 -10.29 26.88
C PRO A 38 -8.31 -8.78 27.01
N GLY A 39 -7.44 -8.22 26.18
CA GLY A 39 -7.09 -6.80 26.20
C GLY A 39 -5.92 -6.44 27.11
N ASP A 40 -5.42 -7.36 27.93
CA ASP A 40 -4.24 -7.10 28.77
C ASP A 40 -3.01 -6.85 27.91
N VAL A 41 -2.30 -5.74 28.17
CA VAL A 41 -0.99 -5.48 27.58
C VAL A 41 0.05 -6.30 28.31
N ILE A 42 0.69 -7.23 27.61
CA ILE A 42 1.76 -8.08 28.17
C ILE A 42 3.04 -7.28 28.31
N PHE A 43 3.37 -6.51 27.29
CA PHE A 43 4.39 -5.45 27.33
C PHE A 43 4.14 -4.44 26.22
N ALA A 44 4.57 -3.20 26.48
CA ALA A 44 4.46 -2.12 25.51
C ALA A 44 5.74 -1.95 24.69
N GLU A 45 5.61 -1.40 23.48
CA GLU A 45 6.72 -0.96 22.65
C GLU A 45 7.60 0.04 23.42
N GLY A 46 8.91 -0.04 23.23
CA GLY A 46 9.88 0.82 23.92
C GLY A 46 10.16 0.44 25.38
N ALA A 47 9.38 -0.47 26.00
CA ALA A 47 9.64 -0.95 27.35
C ALA A 47 10.96 -1.72 27.43
N MET A 48 11.60 -1.68 28.60
CA MET A 48 12.78 -2.52 28.87
C MET A 48 12.36 -3.99 28.90
N ALA A 49 13.16 -4.81 28.25
CA ALA A 49 12.85 -6.23 28.10
C ALA A 49 13.68 -7.07 29.06
N ASP A 50 13.00 -7.83 29.91
CA ASP A 50 13.57 -8.69 30.92
C ASP A 50 13.27 -10.17 30.73
N ARG A 51 12.29 -10.51 29.89
CA ARG A 51 11.81 -11.89 29.68
C ARG A 51 11.26 -12.08 28.28
N PHE A 52 11.20 -13.32 27.84
CA PHE A 52 10.45 -13.72 26.66
C PHE A 52 9.32 -14.68 27.00
N TYR A 53 8.41 -14.89 26.07
CA TYR A 53 7.17 -15.60 26.31
C TYR A 53 6.91 -16.68 25.26
N ILE A 54 6.18 -17.70 25.69
CA ILE A 54 5.66 -18.77 24.83
C ILE A 54 4.16 -18.89 25.11
N VAL A 55 3.34 -18.86 24.07
CA VAL A 55 1.89 -19.04 24.19
C VAL A 55 1.60 -20.52 24.45
N ILE A 56 0.98 -20.85 25.59
CA ILE A 56 0.51 -22.19 25.92
C ILE A 56 -0.90 -22.39 25.37
N GLU A 57 -1.76 -21.42 25.64
CA GLU A 57 -3.18 -21.43 25.30
C GLU A 57 -3.65 -20.01 25.00
N GLY A 58 -4.65 -19.87 24.12
CA GLY A 58 -5.12 -18.57 23.68
C GLY A 58 -4.30 -17.96 22.56
N GLN A 59 -4.44 -16.65 22.36
CA GLN A 59 -3.79 -15.89 21.30
C GLN A 59 -3.34 -14.52 21.79
N VAL A 60 -2.22 -14.04 21.24
CA VAL A 60 -1.75 -12.67 21.43
C VAL A 60 -1.61 -11.95 20.10
N GLU A 61 -1.82 -10.65 20.10
CA GLU A 61 -1.65 -9.74 18.98
C GLU A 61 -0.40 -8.90 19.17
N VAL A 62 0.39 -8.78 18.12
CA VAL A 62 1.63 -8.00 18.09
C VAL A 62 1.36 -6.74 17.25
N TRP A 63 1.47 -5.59 17.88
CA TRP A 63 1.12 -4.31 17.30
C TRP A 63 2.33 -3.38 17.24
N LYS A 64 2.47 -2.66 16.13
CA LYS A 64 3.35 -1.52 15.99
C LYS A 64 2.53 -0.24 16.15
N ASP A 65 3.12 0.75 16.84
CA ASP A 65 2.48 2.05 17.08
C ASP A 65 1.06 1.89 17.67
N TYR A 66 0.93 1.02 18.69
CA TYR A 66 -0.36 0.58 19.26
C TYR A 66 -1.22 1.73 19.79
N ASP A 67 -0.60 2.78 20.32
CA ASP A 67 -1.27 3.94 20.90
C ASP A 67 -1.51 5.06 19.87
N ASP A 68 -1.13 4.87 18.60
CA ASP A 68 -1.31 5.84 17.54
C ASP A 68 -2.72 5.76 16.90
N ASP A 69 -3.08 6.80 16.13
CA ASP A 69 -4.36 6.85 15.39
C ASP A 69 -4.54 5.70 14.38
N LYS A 70 -3.46 5.07 13.95
CA LYS A 70 -3.47 3.96 12.97
C LYS A 70 -2.48 2.87 13.39
N PRO A 71 -2.83 2.07 14.40
CA PRO A 71 -1.99 0.97 14.83
C PRO A 71 -1.86 -0.08 13.72
N ASP A 72 -0.67 -0.67 13.57
CA ASP A 72 -0.39 -1.71 12.57
C ASP A 72 -0.30 -3.08 13.25
N LEU A 73 -1.21 -3.99 12.91
CA LEU A 73 -1.19 -5.38 13.38
C LEU A 73 -0.13 -6.17 12.60
N LEU A 74 1.00 -6.42 13.24
CA LEU A 74 2.12 -7.15 12.63
C LEU A 74 1.89 -8.65 12.57
N ALA A 75 1.34 -9.23 13.65
CA ALA A 75 1.14 -10.68 13.75
C ALA A 75 0.11 -11.06 14.81
N VAL A 76 -0.43 -12.28 14.70
CA VAL A 76 -1.17 -12.97 15.75
C VAL A 76 -0.44 -14.27 16.07
N HIS A 77 -0.14 -14.49 17.34
CA HIS A 77 0.56 -15.68 17.82
C HIS A 77 -0.37 -16.55 18.66
N GLY A 78 -0.49 -17.82 18.30
CA GLY A 78 -1.22 -18.84 19.02
C GLY A 78 -0.29 -19.84 19.71
N PRO A 79 -0.84 -20.96 20.23
CA PRO A 79 -0.09 -21.95 21.00
C PRO A 79 1.17 -22.46 20.30
N GLY A 80 2.25 -22.63 21.07
CA GLY A 80 3.57 -23.05 20.58
C GLY A 80 4.40 -21.96 19.91
N ARG A 81 3.83 -20.74 19.75
CA ARG A 81 4.58 -19.57 19.28
C ARG A 81 5.21 -18.84 20.45
N PHE A 82 6.33 -18.24 20.20
CA PHE A 82 7.06 -17.42 21.17
C PHE A 82 7.20 -15.98 20.63
N PHE A 83 7.39 -15.05 21.54
CA PHE A 83 7.51 -13.64 21.25
C PHE A 83 8.33 -12.92 22.33
N GLY A 84 8.84 -11.73 21.97
CA GLY A 84 9.73 -10.97 22.85
C GLY A 84 11.13 -11.56 22.97
N GLU A 85 11.51 -12.44 22.05
CA GLU A 85 12.80 -13.14 21.98
C GLU A 85 13.97 -12.22 21.66
N MET A 86 13.73 -11.12 20.93
CA MET A 86 14.77 -10.16 20.58
C MET A 86 15.46 -9.60 21.83
N ALA A 87 14.68 -9.34 22.86
CA ALA A 87 15.14 -8.86 24.15
C ALA A 87 16.11 -9.80 24.88
N LEU A 88 16.16 -11.07 24.52
CA LEU A 88 17.12 -12.02 25.08
C LEU A 88 18.53 -11.81 24.54
N ILE A 89 18.62 -11.26 23.34
CA ILE A 89 19.84 -11.25 22.52
C ILE A 89 20.50 -9.88 22.52
N ASP A 90 19.73 -8.82 22.24
CA ASP A 90 20.28 -7.52 21.89
C ASP A 90 20.13 -6.42 22.96
N GLU A 91 19.49 -6.70 24.09
CA GLU A 91 19.24 -5.76 25.19
C GLU A 91 18.52 -4.46 24.75
N LEU A 92 17.95 -4.47 23.56
CA LEU A 92 17.21 -3.32 23.04
C LEU A 92 15.79 -3.26 23.64
N PRO A 93 15.16 -2.09 23.66
CA PRO A 93 13.75 -1.96 24.01
C PRO A 93 12.83 -2.84 23.16
N ARG A 94 11.65 -3.16 23.66
CA ARG A 94 10.62 -3.89 22.93
C ARG A 94 10.31 -3.22 21.61
N SER A 95 10.33 -3.96 20.53
CA SER A 95 10.12 -3.49 19.17
C SER A 95 8.63 -3.29 18.80
N ALA A 96 7.73 -3.80 19.62
CA ALA A 96 6.27 -3.78 19.40
C ALA A 96 5.53 -3.95 20.71
N THR A 97 4.26 -3.57 20.77
CA THR A 97 3.33 -3.84 21.85
C THR A 97 2.67 -5.20 21.64
N VAL A 98 2.55 -6.01 22.71
CA VAL A 98 1.86 -7.29 22.66
C VAL A 98 0.68 -7.29 23.63
N VAL A 99 -0.50 -7.66 23.09
CA VAL A 99 -1.78 -7.65 23.81
C VAL A 99 -2.42 -9.03 23.75
N ALA A 100 -3.02 -9.47 24.82
CA ALA A 100 -3.80 -10.70 24.85
C ALA A 100 -5.11 -10.51 24.06
N LYS A 101 -5.31 -11.28 23.00
CA LYS A 101 -6.52 -11.22 22.17
C LYS A 101 -7.71 -11.87 22.87
N GLU A 102 -7.46 -12.89 23.62
CA GLU A 102 -8.41 -13.69 24.40
C GLU A 102 -7.73 -14.10 25.70
N ARG A 103 -8.44 -14.78 26.61
CA ARG A 103 -7.79 -15.33 27.82
C ARG A 103 -6.64 -16.23 27.40
N THR A 104 -5.43 -15.84 27.81
CA THR A 104 -4.18 -16.42 27.31
C THR A 104 -3.31 -16.89 28.46
N ARG A 105 -2.80 -18.12 28.37
CA ARG A 105 -1.80 -18.69 29.28
C ARG A 105 -0.44 -18.63 28.60
N LEU A 106 0.53 -18.08 29.32
CA LEU A 106 1.88 -17.83 28.84
C LEU A 106 2.90 -18.54 29.75
N LEU A 107 3.90 -19.18 29.12
CA LEU A 107 5.16 -19.42 29.78
C LEU A 107 6.08 -18.25 29.55
N TYR A 108 6.83 -17.86 30.55
CA TYR A 108 7.89 -16.92 30.39
C TYR A 108 9.20 -17.39 30.98
N LEU A 109 10.30 -16.92 30.44
CA LEU A 109 11.65 -17.16 30.92
C LEU A 109 12.37 -15.83 31.04
N TYR A 110 12.98 -15.59 32.22
CA TYR A 110 13.80 -14.39 32.42
C TYR A 110 15.09 -14.45 31.61
N ARG A 111 15.52 -13.28 31.14
CA ARG A 111 16.74 -13.11 30.34
C ARG A 111 17.98 -13.69 31.05
N ASP A 112 18.12 -13.44 32.35
CA ASP A 112 19.28 -13.92 33.12
C ASP A 112 19.32 -15.42 33.27
N ASP A 113 18.15 -16.06 33.47
CA ASP A 113 18.05 -17.52 33.49
C ASP A 113 18.35 -18.09 32.09
N PHE A 114 17.84 -17.51 31.04
CA PHE A 114 18.16 -17.91 29.67
C PHE A 114 19.66 -17.80 29.39
N ARG A 115 20.30 -16.69 29.75
CA ARG A 115 21.75 -16.48 29.60
C ARG A 115 22.57 -17.53 30.36
N ARG A 116 22.11 -17.92 31.55
CA ARG A 116 22.73 -19.00 32.32
C ARG A 116 22.62 -20.32 31.57
N LEU A 117 21.41 -20.67 31.10
CA LEU A 117 21.16 -21.93 30.39
C LEU A 117 22.04 -22.06 29.13
N ILE A 118 22.15 -21.02 28.30
CA ILE A 118 22.99 -21.09 27.08
C ILE A 118 24.51 -21.13 27.39
N LYS A 119 24.95 -20.61 28.55
CA LYS A 119 26.34 -20.74 28.98
C LYS A 119 26.65 -22.15 29.49
N GLU A 120 25.69 -22.75 30.16
CA GLU A 120 25.84 -24.11 30.72
C GLU A 120 25.66 -25.22 29.67
N ARG A 121 24.81 -24.97 28.66
CA ARG A 121 24.43 -25.96 27.63
C ARG A 121 24.48 -25.38 26.23
N SER A 122 25.53 -25.70 25.49
CA SER A 122 25.72 -25.25 24.10
C SER A 122 24.64 -25.78 23.15
N SER A 123 24.01 -26.93 23.45
CA SER A 123 22.86 -27.49 22.74
C SER A 123 21.68 -26.52 22.71
N ILE A 124 21.39 -25.89 23.86
CA ILE A 124 20.32 -24.86 23.97
C ILE A 124 20.65 -23.65 23.09
N ALA A 125 21.90 -23.16 23.15
CA ALA A 125 22.32 -22.04 22.31
C ALA A 125 22.15 -22.34 20.81
N LEU A 126 22.55 -23.54 20.37
CA LEU A 126 22.44 -23.94 18.96
C LEU A 126 20.97 -24.10 18.53
N SER A 127 20.11 -24.66 19.40
CA SER A 127 18.68 -24.78 19.13
C SER A 127 18.04 -23.39 18.93
N VAL A 128 18.35 -22.45 19.83
CA VAL A 128 17.88 -21.07 19.75
C VAL A 128 18.35 -20.38 18.46
N MET A 129 19.65 -20.49 18.11
CA MET A 129 20.19 -19.93 16.87
C MET A 129 19.47 -20.52 15.64
N THR A 130 19.20 -21.81 15.64
CA THR A 130 18.47 -22.49 14.56
C THR A 130 17.03 -21.95 14.45
N ALA A 131 16.34 -21.78 15.58
CA ALA A 131 14.99 -21.24 15.62
C ALA A 131 14.93 -19.79 15.09
N ILE A 132 15.87 -18.95 15.52
CA ILE A 132 15.98 -17.56 15.05
C ILE A 132 16.28 -17.50 13.56
N SER A 133 17.24 -18.29 13.07
CA SER A 133 17.58 -18.37 11.65
C SER A 133 16.35 -18.75 10.81
N TYR A 134 15.55 -19.69 11.29
CA TYR A 134 14.29 -20.05 10.64
C TYR A 134 13.29 -18.88 10.63
N MET A 135 13.15 -18.17 11.75
CA MET A 135 12.23 -17.02 11.82
C MET A 135 12.62 -15.89 10.88
N VAL A 136 13.90 -15.52 10.87
CA VAL A 136 14.42 -14.48 9.97
C VAL A 136 14.16 -14.88 8.52
N ARG A 137 14.39 -16.15 8.16
CA ARG A 137 14.12 -16.64 6.80
C ARG A 137 12.65 -16.53 6.45
N LYS A 138 11.75 -16.93 7.35
CA LYS A 138 10.29 -16.84 7.15
C LYS A 138 9.80 -15.40 7.06
N ALA A 139 10.31 -14.52 7.91
CA ALA A 139 9.99 -13.10 7.87
C ALA A 139 10.43 -12.48 6.54
N ASN A 140 11.64 -12.81 6.07
CA ASN A 140 12.16 -12.32 4.80
C ASN A 140 11.34 -12.82 3.59
N GLU A 141 10.99 -14.12 3.56
CA GLU A 141 10.11 -14.69 2.53
C GLU A 141 8.75 -13.94 2.47
N SER A 142 8.13 -13.74 3.62
CA SER A 142 6.85 -13.04 3.72
C SER A 142 6.96 -11.55 3.32
N TYR A 143 8.07 -10.90 3.65
CA TYR A 143 8.34 -9.52 3.27
C TYR A 143 8.51 -9.36 1.76
N VAL A 144 9.32 -10.25 1.15
CA VAL A 144 9.53 -10.26 -0.31
C VAL A 144 8.23 -10.50 -1.06
N GLU A 145 7.40 -11.41 -0.58
CA GLU A 145 6.09 -11.69 -1.21
C GLU A 145 5.16 -10.46 -1.15
N ARG A 146 5.09 -9.78 0.00
CA ARG A 146 4.31 -8.54 0.15
C ARG A 146 4.82 -7.42 -0.77
N LEU A 147 6.14 -7.28 -0.88
CA LEU A 147 6.74 -6.29 -1.79
C LEU A 147 6.40 -6.58 -3.25
N ARG A 148 6.49 -7.84 -3.68
CA ARG A 148 6.14 -8.24 -5.05
C ARG A 148 4.68 -7.93 -5.37
N LYS A 149 3.77 -8.26 -4.45
CA LYS A 149 2.35 -7.94 -4.61
C LYS A 149 2.10 -6.45 -4.74
N ARG A 150 2.72 -5.66 -3.88
CA ARG A 150 2.59 -4.20 -3.89
C ARG A 150 3.15 -3.57 -5.17
N ASN A 151 4.30 -4.06 -5.65
CA ASN A 151 4.87 -3.60 -6.92
C ASN A 151 3.94 -3.91 -8.09
N ALA A 152 3.38 -5.11 -8.18
CA ALA A 152 2.44 -5.47 -9.24
C ALA A 152 1.16 -4.60 -9.21
N GLU A 153 0.65 -4.27 -8.02
CA GLU A 153 -0.49 -3.35 -7.85
C GLU A 153 -0.14 -1.92 -8.31
N LEU A 154 1.06 -1.44 -7.98
CA LEU A 154 1.54 -0.12 -8.42
C LEU A 154 1.74 -0.06 -9.93
N GLU A 155 2.36 -1.05 -10.54
CA GLU A 155 2.54 -1.13 -12.00
C GLU A 155 1.18 -1.08 -12.73
N LYS A 156 0.20 -1.83 -12.24
CA LYS A 156 -1.16 -1.81 -12.78
C LYS A 156 -1.82 -0.44 -12.65
N ALA A 157 -1.68 0.22 -11.51
CA ALA A 157 -2.23 1.55 -11.29
C ALA A 157 -1.55 2.60 -12.18
N CYS A 158 -0.23 2.53 -12.36
CA CYS A 158 0.50 3.41 -13.28
C CYS A 158 0.03 3.23 -14.73
N ALA A 159 -0.09 2.00 -15.22
CA ALA A 159 -0.58 1.74 -16.57
C ALA A 159 -2.01 2.25 -16.81
N GLN A 160 -2.89 2.14 -15.81
CA GLN A 160 -4.24 2.70 -15.88
C GLN A 160 -4.25 4.22 -15.94
N LEU A 161 -3.40 4.88 -15.15
CA LEU A 161 -3.25 6.34 -15.15
C LEU A 161 -2.72 6.85 -16.49
N GLU A 162 -1.70 6.21 -17.06
CA GLU A 162 -1.15 6.56 -18.37
C GLU A 162 -2.20 6.43 -19.48
N GLY A 163 -2.98 5.34 -19.47
CA GLY A 163 -4.09 5.16 -20.41
C GLY A 163 -5.15 6.25 -20.30
N ALA A 164 -5.58 6.57 -19.08
CA ALA A 164 -6.56 7.63 -18.83
C ALA A 164 -6.05 9.02 -19.24
N GLN A 165 -4.78 9.32 -19.01
CA GLN A 165 -4.16 10.57 -19.44
C GLN A 165 -4.10 10.69 -20.96
N ALA A 166 -3.72 9.61 -21.66
CA ALA A 166 -3.67 9.59 -23.12
C ALA A 166 -5.06 9.82 -23.74
N GLU A 167 -6.09 9.18 -23.18
CA GLU A 167 -7.48 9.38 -23.62
C GLU A 167 -7.96 10.82 -23.36
N ARG A 168 -7.66 11.39 -22.20
CA ARG A 168 -7.98 12.77 -21.87
C ARG A 168 -7.35 13.76 -22.85
N LEU A 169 -6.06 13.61 -23.15
CA LEU A 169 -5.35 14.45 -24.11
C LEU A 169 -5.95 14.33 -25.53
N ARG A 170 -6.34 13.11 -25.93
CA ARG A 170 -7.02 12.89 -27.22
C ARG A 170 -8.35 13.62 -27.27
N ASN A 171 -9.16 13.53 -26.24
CA ASN A 171 -10.47 14.17 -26.15
C ASN A 171 -10.34 15.71 -26.12
N GLU A 172 -9.35 16.27 -25.42
CA GLU A 172 -9.04 17.70 -25.43
C GLU A 172 -8.68 18.19 -26.83
N ARG A 173 -7.81 17.45 -27.55
CA ARG A 173 -7.44 17.79 -28.94
C ARG A 173 -8.65 17.76 -29.87
N LEU A 174 -9.52 16.74 -29.79
CA LEU A 174 -10.74 16.63 -30.58
C LEU A 174 -11.73 17.75 -30.24
N SER A 175 -11.90 18.09 -28.99
CA SER A 175 -12.75 19.21 -28.55
C SER A 175 -12.24 20.57 -29.10
N THR A 176 -10.94 20.80 -29.02
CA THR A 176 -10.30 21.99 -29.53
C THR A 176 -10.48 22.09 -31.04
N LEU A 177 -10.25 21.01 -31.78
CA LEU A 177 -10.45 20.95 -33.24
C LEU A 177 -11.92 21.18 -33.61
N GLY A 178 -12.87 20.63 -32.88
CA GLY A 178 -14.30 20.84 -33.07
C GLY A 178 -14.71 22.29 -32.88
N ARG A 179 -14.21 22.94 -31.84
CA ARG A 179 -14.44 24.41 -31.60
C ARG A 179 -13.85 25.27 -32.72
N PHE A 180 -12.61 24.96 -33.13
CA PHE A 180 -11.96 25.64 -34.25
C PHE A 180 -12.77 25.50 -35.55
N SER A 181 -13.17 24.27 -35.88
CA SER A 181 -13.99 24.00 -37.09
C SER A 181 -15.32 24.77 -37.05
N SER A 182 -15.97 24.85 -35.88
CA SER A 182 -17.24 25.58 -35.74
C SER A 182 -17.07 27.09 -35.95
N LEU A 183 -15.98 27.70 -35.45
CA LEU A 183 -15.66 29.10 -35.61
C LEU A 183 -15.39 29.41 -37.10
N ILE A 184 -14.56 28.60 -37.76
CA ILE A 184 -14.24 28.75 -39.19
C ILE A 184 -15.50 28.65 -40.05
N LEU A 185 -16.36 27.65 -39.80
CA LEU A 185 -17.61 27.48 -40.54
C LEU A 185 -18.56 28.66 -40.35
N HIS A 186 -18.62 29.26 -39.16
CA HIS A 186 -19.39 30.45 -38.86
C HIS A 186 -18.86 31.64 -39.68
N ASP A 187 -17.53 31.86 -39.68
CA ASP A 187 -16.88 32.98 -40.33
C ASP A 187 -16.91 32.89 -41.88
N ILE A 188 -16.97 31.68 -42.43
CA ILE A 188 -17.21 31.42 -43.86
C ILE A 188 -18.70 31.59 -44.21
N ARG A 189 -19.63 31.13 -43.34
CA ARG A 189 -21.08 31.19 -43.63
C ARG A 189 -21.59 32.63 -43.76
N ASN A 190 -21.05 33.55 -42.95
CA ASN A 190 -21.50 34.95 -42.94
C ASN A 190 -21.26 35.65 -44.30
N PRO A 191 -20.03 35.70 -44.85
CA PRO A 191 -19.80 36.33 -46.17
C PRO A 191 -20.52 35.58 -47.30
N LEU A 192 -20.66 34.23 -47.24
CA LEU A 192 -21.46 33.48 -48.21
C LEU A 192 -22.94 33.85 -48.17
N SER A 193 -23.52 34.05 -47.01
CA SER A 193 -24.90 34.47 -46.84
C SER A 193 -25.13 35.89 -47.37
N ASN A 194 -24.18 36.80 -47.11
CA ASN A 194 -24.21 38.17 -47.67
C ASN A 194 -24.10 38.18 -49.19
N LEU A 195 -23.14 37.40 -49.75
CA LEU A 195 -23.00 37.20 -51.18
C LEU A 195 -24.30 36.71 -51.82
N LYS A 196 -24.91 35.65 -51.25
CA LYS A 196 -26.17 35.09 -51.73
C LYS A 196 -27.28 36.17 -51.72
N GLY A 197 -27.38 36.94 -50.62
CA GLY A 197 -28.36 38.03 -50.48
C GLY A 197 -28.18 39.11 -51.52
N GLN A 198 -26.93 39.56 -51.79
CA GLN A 198 -26.64 40.51 -52.80
C GLN A 198 -27.00 40.01 -54.23
N LEU A 199 -26.67 38.80 -54.57
CA LEU A 199 -27.02 38.17 -55.85
C LEU A 199 -28.53 38.06 -56.05
N GLN A 200 -29.29 37.67 -55.05
CA GLN A 200 -30.75 37.63 -55.09
C GLN A 200 -31.38 38.98 -55.28
N LEU A 201 -30.82 40.03 -54.64
CA LEU A 201 -31.28 41.40 -54.82
C LEU A 201 -30.94 41.96 -56.23
N MET A 202 -29.85 41.51 -56.88
CA MET A 202 -29.54 41.85 -58.27
C MET A 202 -30.52 41.24 -59.24
N GLU A 203 -30.97 40.00 -58.99
CA GLU A 203 -31.94 39.28 -59.79
C GLU A 203 -33.32 39.94 -59.77
N LEU A 204 -33.73 40.45 -58.58
CA LEU A 204 -35.03 41.05 -58.34
C LEU A 204 -35.19 42.46 -58.93
N ALA A 205 -34.11 43.25 -59.15
CA ALA A 205 -34.15 44.64 -59.67
C ALA A 205 -32.97 44.90 -60.62
N PRO A 206 -32.99 44.30 -61.79
CA PRO A 206 -31.89 44.40 -62.74
C PRO A 206 -31.77 45.76 -63.44
N GLU A 207 -32.80 46.61 -63.42
CA GLU A 207 -32.85 47.90 -64.20
C GLU A 207 -32.21 49.10 -63.45
N ASP A 208 -31.87 48.98 -62.15
CA ASP A 208 -31.26 50.05 -61.35
C ASP A 208 -29.72 49.98 -61.41
N ALA A 209 -29.11 50.65 -62.38
CA ALA A 209 -27.66 50.57 -62.65
C ALA A 209 -26.78 51.02 -61.46
N GLU A 210 -27.22 52.02 -60.66
CA GLU A 210 -26.45 52.47 -59.46
C GLU A 210 -26.50 51.50 -58.34
N LYS A 211 -27.63 50.92 -58.04
CA LYS A 211 -27.76 49.86 -57.04
C LYS A 211 -27.03 48.62 -57.48
N MET A 212 -27.06 48.25 -58.74
CA MET A 212 -26.32 47.13 -59.32
C MET A 212 -24.81 47.28 -59.07
N LYS A 213 -24.26 48.48 -59.39
CA LYS A 213 -22.84 48.76 -59.16
C LYS A 213 -22.42 48.68 -57.69
N SER A 214 -23.24 49.19 -56.78
CA SER A 214 -23.03 49.08 -55.33
C SER A 214 -23.07 47.64 -54.85
N ARG A 215 -24.04 46.79 -55.30
CA ARG A 215 -24.14 45.37 -54.90
C ARG A 215 -22.99 44.55 -55.43
N ILE A 216 -22.49 44.81 -56.64
CA ILE A 216 -21.29 44.15 -57.17
C ILE A 216 -20.07 44.47 -56.33
N ALA A 217 -19.86 45.75 -55.95
CA ALA A 217 -18.76 46.19 -55.13
C ALA A 217 -18.79 45.47 -53.74
N THR A 218 -19.98 45.36 -53.12
CA THR A 218 -20.18 44.63 -51.85
C THR A 218 -19.86 43.15 -52.02
N SER A 219 -20.34 42.52 -53.08
CA SER A 219 -20.07 41.11 -53.37
C SER A 219 -18.58 40.84 -53.59
N LEU A 220 -17.86 41.69 -54.31
CA LEU A 220 -16.42 41.54 -54.47
C LEU A 220 -15.66 41.74 -53.18
N SER A 221 -16.10 42.60 -52.26
CA SER A 221 -15.54 42.80 -50.95
C SER A 221 -15.69 41.52 -50.09
N GLU A 222 -16.87 40.85 -50.14
CA GLU A 222 -17.10 39.59 -49.40
C GLU A 222 -16.28 38.43 -49.98
N VAL A 223 -16.07 38.37 -51.29
CA VAL A 223 -15.15 37.39 -51.91
C VAL A 223 -13.72 37.60 -51.40
N GLY A 224 -13.22 38.86 -51.41
CA GLY A 224 -11.89 39.17 -50.87
C GLY A 224 -11.73 38.85 -49.37
N ARG A 225 -12.83 38.92 -48.62
CA ARG A 225 -12.84 38.45 -47.22
C ARG A 225 -12.70 36.94 -47.10
N LEU A 226 -13.40 36.16 -47.93
CA LEU A 226 -13.29 34.71 -48.00
C LEU A 226 -11.88 34.26 -48.42
N GLU A 227 -11.27 34.95 -49.41
CA GLU A 227 -9.88 34.68 -49.84
C GLU A 227 -8.88 34.88 -48.70
N ARG A 228 -9.03 35.97 -47.96
CA ARG A 228 -8.18 36.23 -46.78
C ARG A 228 -8.33 35.15 -45.73
N LEU A 229 -9.57 34.76 -45.37
CA LEU A 229 -9.84 33.66 -44.46
C LEU A 229 -9.21 32.34 -44.93
N ALA A 230 -9.34 32.02 -46.23
CA ALA A 230 -8.74 30.80 -46.77
C ALA A 230 -7.21 30.78 -46.65
N ASN A 231 -6.56 31.95 -46.86
CA ASN A 231 -5.10 32.09 -46.73
C ASN A 231 -4.59 32.11 -45.30
N GLU A 232 -5.42 32.47 -44.31
CA GLU A 232 -5.07 32.37 -42.87
C GLU A 232 -5.07 30.93 -42.35
N PHE A 233 -5.74 30.03 -43.05
CA PHE A 233 -5.88 28.63 -42.64
C PHE A 233 -5.03 27.63 -43.48
N LEU A 234 -4.31 28.10 -44.49
CA LEU A 234 -3.33 27.35 -45.27
C LEU A 234 -1.92 27.54 -44.74
#